data_c98e16a36d74ea6b62cc2f7e65ed7563
#
_entry.id   c98e16a36d74ea6b62cc2f7e65ed7563
#
_cell.length_a   1.000
_cell.length_b   1.000
_cell.length_c   1.000
_cell.angle_alpha   90.00
_cell.angle_beta   90.00
_cell.angle_gamma   90.00
#
_symmetry.space_group_name_H-M   'P 1'
#
loop_
_entity.id
_entity.type
_entity.pdbx_description
1 polymer ?
#
loop_
_entity_poly.entity_id
_entity_poly.type
_entity_poly.pdbx_seq_one_letter_code
_entity_poly.pdbx_strand_id
1 'polypeptide(L)'
;MLLESTVLLRPEGDYQALEKVLSALSRSSRDTDTKGWYTEGSTIGVIFTELGVDVDGRVVAAALLTKVTKALTTTLTIHQINEIRLTFHVFPEDWVKRDPVNHTESSFYDCVLYETPPKRLPRIAKRVMDVVGSVLALVFCLPLLIAIAIAIKLTSKGPVLFCQQRVGQYGRRFNFLKFRSMCINNDATIHREFVKSFIANANGGTQTSEGHSPYKIAADPRVTPIGHFLRKTSLDELPQFLNVLMGDMSLVGPRPPVPYEVECYRVWHRTRLVATKPGITGLWQVAGRSRVKFDDMVRMDLRYATSWSLWLDIKLLLQTPGAVFSGNGAR
;
A
#
# COMPACT_ATOMS: atom_id res chain seq x y z
N MET A 1 7.30 11.35 17.66
CA MET A 1 6.92 12.72 18.05
C MET A 1 5.44 12.74 18.39
N LEU A 2 5.09 13.39 19.49
CA LEU A 2 3.70 13.67 19.84
C LEU A 2 3.50 15.19 19.84
N LEU A 3 2.40 15.64 19.23
CA LEU A 3 1.94 17.03 19.22
C LEU A 3 0.64 17.06 20.00
N GLU A 4 0.68 17.70 21.17
CA GLU A 4 -0.44 17.80 22.11
C GLU A 4 -1.01 19.21 22.07
N SER A 5 -2.32 19.34 21.99
CA SER A 5 -3.07 20.58 22.21
C SER A 5 -4.51 20.25 22.59
N THR A 6 -4.93 20.70 23.75
CA THR A 6 -6.30 20.49 24.27
C THR A 6 -7.30 21.50 23.70
N VAL A 7 -6.84 22.52 23.00
CA VAL A 7 -7.68 23.60 22.44
C VAL A 7 -7.81 23.48 20.93
N LEU A 8 -6.68 23.34 20.23
CA LEU A 8 -6.65 23.35 18.76
C LEU A 8 -7.10 22.03 18.11
N LEU A 9 -7.03 20.92 18.85
CA LEU A 9 -7.28 19.58 18.33
C LEU A 9 -8.66 19.03 18.71
N ARG A 10 -9.53 19.79 19.38
CA ARG A 10 -10.87 19.34 19.76
C ARG A 10 -11.78 19.17 18.54
N PRO A 11 -12.65 18.13 18.52
CA PRO A 11 -13.60 17.90 17.43
C PRO A 11 -14.59 19.07 17.21
N GLU A 12 -14.87 19.85 18.24
CA GLU A 12 -15.73 21.05 18.23
C GLU A 12 -14.92 22.35 18.08
N GLY A 13 -13.60 22.27 17.89
CA GLY A 13 -12.69 23.40 17.81
C GLY A 13 -12.56 24.00 16.41
N ASP A 14 -11.53 24.84 16.24
CA ASP A 14 -11.21 25.52 14.98
C ASP A 14 -10.70 24.51 13.94
N TYR A 15 -11.58 23.99 13.06
CA TYR A 15 -11.22 23.10 11.96
C TYR A 15 -10.11 23.67 11.06
N GLN A 16 -10.03 25.01 10.93
CA GLN A 16 -8.98 25.66 10.13
C GLN A 16 -7.62 25.52 10.81
N ALA A 17 -7.56 25.59 12.15
CA ALA A 17 -6.31 25.39 12.89
C ALA A 17 -5.82 23.95 12.79
N LEU A 18 -6.70 22.96 12.90
CA LEU A 18 -6.39 21.55 12.71
C LEU A 18 -5.84 21.28 11.30
N GLU A 19 -6.51 21.80 10.26
CA GLU A 19 -6.08 21.66 8.87
C GLU A 19 -4.69 22.29 8.64
N LYS A 20 -4.42 23.45 9.24
CA LYS A 20 -3.10 24.10 9.20
C LYS A 20 -2.02 23.26 9.89
N VAL A 21 -2.31 22.67 11.06
CA VAL A 21 -1.39 21.76 11.77
C VAL A 21 -1.09 20.53 10.90
N LEU A 22 -2.09 19.87 10.37
CA LEU A 22 -1.93 18.70 9.50
C LEU A 22 -1.13 19.03 8.22
N SER A 23 -1.41 20.18 7.60
CA SER A 23 -0.65 20.66 6.44
C SER A 23 0.82 20.94 6.79
N ALA A 24 1.09 21.57 7.93
CA ALA A 24 2.46 21.82 8.39
C ALA A 24 3.22 20.53 8.68
N LEU A 25 2.58 19.55 9.34
CA LEU A 25 3.14 18.23 9.59
C LEU A 25 3.41 17.47 8.29
N SER A 26 2.51 17.54 7.32
CA SER A 26 2.68 16.90 5.99
C SER A 26 3.85 17.49 5.22
N ARG A 27 4.09 18.80 5.30
CA ARG A 27 5.26 19.45 4.68
C ARG A 27 6.57 19.13 5.37
N SER A 28 6.54 18.83 6.66
CA SER A 28 7.74 18.56 7.48
C SER A 28 8.11 17.07 7.52
N SER A 29 7.22 16.17 7.15
CA SER A 29 7.41 14.71 7.14
C SER A 29 7.66 14.17 5.73
N ARG A 30 8.17 12.93 5.64
CA ARG A 30 8.36 12.20 4.39
C ARG A 30 7.13 11.36 4.09
N ASP A 31 7.00 10.87 2.85
CA ASP A 31 5.93 9.95 2.45
C ASP A 31 5.99 8.60 3.22
N THR A 32 7.16 8.25 3.76
CA THR A 32 7.39 7.06 4.59
C THR A 32 7.01 7.27 6.05
N ASP A 33 6.86 8.52 6.51
CA ASP A 33 6.52 8.84 7.89
C ASP A 33 5.02 8.63 8.13
N THR A 34 4.68 8.02 9.26
CA THR A 34 3.29 7.74 9.62
C THR A 34 2.75 8.81 10.55
N LYS A 35 1.58 9.36 10.21
CA LYS A 35 0.88 10.40 10.96
C LYS A 35 -0.51 9.91 11.36
N GLY A 36 -0.98 10.27 12.55
CA GLY A 36 -2.32 9.91 13.00
C GLY A 36 -2.63 10.42 14.39
N TRP A 37 -3.85 10.22 14.83
CA TRP A 37 -4.24 10.49 16.19
C TRP A 37 -3.59 9.49 17.14
N TYR A 38 -2.85 9.99 18.13
CA TYR A 38 -2.40 9.18 19.27
C TYR A 38 -3.49 9.13 20.35
N THR A 39 -4.14 10.26 20.58
CA THR A 39 -5.37 10.36 21.37
C THR A 39 -6.31 11.30 20.63
N GLU A 40 -7.49 10.79 20.25
CA GLU A 40 -8.47 11.53 19.46
C GLU A 40 -8.83 12.86 20.14
N GLY A 41 -8.81 13.93 19.36
CA GLY A 41 -9.16 15.28 19.82
C GLY A 41 -8.14 15.97 20.74
N SER A 42 -6.98 15.37 21.03
CA SER A 42 -5.98 15.98 21.92
C SER A 42 -4.53 15.83 21.51
N THR A 43 -4.17 14.71 20.85
CA THR A 43 -2.76 14.41 20.56
C THR A 43 -2.61 13.79 19.17
N ILE A 44 -1.78 14.41 18.34
CA ILE A 44 -1.37 13.86 17.04
C ILE A 44 0.02 13.22 17.19
N GLY A 45 0.14 11.97 16.74
CA GLY A 45 1.40 11.25 16.66
C GLY A 45 2.02 11.32 15.27
N VAL A 46 3.35 11.49 15.20
CA VAL A 46 4.12 11.32 13.96
C VAL A 46 5.28 10.36 14.25
N ILE A 47 5.33 9.26 13.49
CA ILE A 47 6.42 8.29 13.53
C ILE A 47 7.34 8.59 12.36
N PHE A 48 8.54 9.08 12.67
CA PHE A 48 9.59 9.26 11.68
C PHE A 48 10.33 7.95 11.48
N THR A 49 10.47 7.53 10.23
CA THR A 49 11.08 6.25 9.83
C THR A 49 12.35 6.52 9.02
N GLU A 50 13.16 5.48 8.80
CA GLU A 50 14.39 5.56 7.98
C GLU A 50 15.42 6.61 8.48
N LEU A 51 15.68 6.64 9.78
CA LEU A 51 16.60 7.60 10.38
C LEU A 51 18.09 7.25 10.21
N GLY A 52 18.43 6.13 9.54
CA GLY A 52 19.79 5.61 9.42
C GLY A 52 20.24 4.79 10.64
N VAL A 53 21.15 3.84 10.42
CA VAL A 53 21.55 2.87 11.48
C VAL A 53 22.57 3.47 12.45
N ASP A 54 23.36 4.46 12.00
CA ASP A 54 24.48 5.02 12.77
C ASP A 54 24.26 6.47 13.24
N VAL A 55 23.01 6.94 13.27
CA VAL A 55 22.71 8.34 13.63
C VAL A 55 22.22 8.41 15.05
N ASP A 56 22.83 9.27 15.87
CA ASP A 56 22.35 9.56 17.22
C ASP A 56 20.91 10.09 17.17
N GLY A 57 19.98 9.34 17.76
CA GLY A 57 18.55 9.68 17.80
C GLY A 57 18.26 11.06 18.39
N ARG A 58 19.11 11.56 19.29
CA ARG A 58 18.95 12.90 19.91
C ARG A 58 19.26 14.01 18.90
N VAL A 59 20.28 13.83 18.04
CA VAL A 59 20.63 14.81 17.01
C VAL A 59 19.51 14.87 15.97
N VAL A 60 18.98 13.71 15.58
CA VAL A 60 17.84 13.64 14.66
C VAL A 60 16.59 14.29 15.25
N ALA A 61 16.28 13.99 16.52
CA ALA A 61 15.13 14.60 17.19
C ALA A 61 15.24 16.14 17.24
N ALA A 62 16.44 16.68 17.50
CA ALA A 62 16.68 18.13 17.49
C ALA A 62 16.50 18.75 16.09
N ALA A 63 16.98 18.08 15.04
CA ALA A 63 16.81 18.52 13.66
C ALA A 63 15.33 18.48 13.22
N LEU A 64 14.62 17.42 13.60
CA LEU A 64 13.18 17.28 13.34
C LEU A 64 12.36 18.31 14.11
N LEU A 65 12.70 18.56 15.38
CA LEU A 65 12.07 19.60 16.18
C LEU A 65 12.19 20.96 15.49
N THR A 66 13.39 21.32 15.05
CA THR A 66 13.63 22.58 14.34
C THR A 66 12.80 22.67 13.04
N LYS A 67 12.76 21.58 12.27
CA LYS A 67 12.01 21.52 11.00
C LYS A 67 10.50 21.64 11.22
N VAL A 68 9.96 20.90 12.19
CA VAL A 68 8.53 20.92 12.52
C VAL A 68 8.12 22.27 13.10
N THR A 69 8.91 22.80 14.03
CA THR A 69 8.65 24.14 14.60
C THR A 69 8.65 25.21 13.54
N LYS A 70 9.60 25.19 12.60
CA LYS A 70 9.63 26.13 11.48
C LYS A 70 8.38 26.00 10.60
N ALA A 71 7.92 24.79 10.30
CA ALA A 71 6.71 24.59 9.52
C ALA A 71 5.45 25.08 10.24
N LEU A 72 5.34 24.86 11.56
CA LEU A 72 4.23 25.34 12.37
C LEU A 72 4.23 26.88 12.47
N THR A 73 5.39 27.51 12.67
CA THR A 73 5.50 28.98 12.77
C THR A 73 5.17 29.72 11.48
N THR A 74 5.25 29.05 10.33
CA THR A 74 4.84 29.65 9.04
C THR A 74 3.34 29.54 8.78
N THR A 75 2.61 28.69 9.51
CA THR A 75 1.20 28.38 9.21
C THR A 75 0.25 28.78 10.34
N LEU A 76 0.74 28.87 11.57
CA LEU A 76 -0.03 29.19 12.78
C LEU A 76 0.32 30.55 13.35
N THR A 77 -0.63 31.14 14.08
CA THR A 77 -0.40 32.37 14.85
C THR A 77 0.41 32.08 16.11
N ILE A 78 1.09 33.11 16.68
CA ILE A 78 1.89 32.97 17.91
C ILE A 78 1.04 32.42 19.06
N HIS A 79 -0.22 32.83 19.16
CA HIS A 79 -1.14 32.34 20.19
C HIS A 79 -1.39 30.85 20.06
N GLN A 80 -1.67 30.37 18.82
CA GLN A 80 -1.89 28.96 18.52
C GLN A 80 -0.64 28.09 18.77
N ILE A 81 0.56 28.65 18.51
CA ILE A 81 1.82 27.93 18.74
C ILE A 81 2.08 27.71 20.23
N ASN A 82 1.75 28.69 21.05
CA ASN A 82 1.94 28.60 22.51
C ASN A 82 1.04 27.55 23.16
N GLU A 83 -0.02 27.10 22.48
CA GLU A 83 -0.91 26.04 22.93
C GLU A 83 -0.49 24.64 22.49
N ILE A 84 0.58 24.56 21.70
CA ILE A 84 1.09 23.29 21.18
C ILE A 84 2.27 22.84 22.02
N ARG A 85 2.20 21.62 22.53
CA ARG A 85 3.32 20.93 23.17
C ARG A 85 3.88 19.86 22.25
N LEU A 86 5.17 19.94 21.94
CA LEU A 86 5.88 18.93 21.13
C LEU A 86 6.74 18.06 22.04
N THR A 87 6.57 16.75 21.97
CA THR A 87 7.42 15.78 22.66
C THR A 87 7.99 14.78 21.65
N PHE A 88 9.28 14.44 21.83
CA PHE A 88 9.95 13.46 20.99
C PHE A 88 10.35 12.26 21.85
N HIS A 89 10.10 11.07 21.34
CA HIS A 89 10.52 9.79 21.93
C HIS A 89 11.34 9.05 20.91
N VAL A 90 12.49 8.52 21.32
CA VAL A 90 13.37 7.70 20.50
C VAL A 90 13.11 6.25 20.85
N PHE A 91 12.68 5.45 19.89
CA PHE A 91 12.49 4.01 20.07
C PHE A 91 13.79 3.26 19.73
N PRO A 92 14.23 2.26 20.52
CA PRO A 92 13.56 1.66 21.69
C PRO A 92 13.90 2.29 23.05
N GLU A 93 14.82 3.24 23.13
CA GLU A 93 15.44 3.69 24.38
C GLU A 93 14.44 4.31 25.39
N ASP A 94 13.49 5.09 24.90
CA ASP A 94 12.53 5.79 25.78
C ASP A 94 11.29 4.93 26.11
N TRP A 95 11.07 3.84 25.39
CA TRP A 95 9.87 2.99 25.54
C TRP A 95 9.97 2.02 26.74
N VAL A 96 11.17 1.62 27.10
CA VAL A 96 11.43 0.69 28.22
C VAL A 96 11.07 1.27 29.59
N LYS A 97 10.86 2.57 29.69
CA LYS A 97 10.59 3.28 30.96
C LYS A 97 9.09 3.52 31.25
N ARG A 98 8.17 3.08 30.39
CA ARG A 98 6.73 3.20 30.61
C ARG A 98 6.07 1.83 30.63
N ASP A 99 5.17 1.59 31.60
CA ASP A 99 4.38 0.39 31.71
C ASP A 99 3.66 0.05 30.38
N PRO A 100 3.62 -1.22 29.97
CA PRO A 100 2.96 -1.62 28.74
C PRO A 100 1.45 -1.43 28.89
N VAL A 101 0.92 -0.33 28.37
CA VAL A 101 -0.51 -0.24 28.10
C VAL A 101 -0.80 -1.22 26.98
N ASN A 102 -1.64 -2.21 27.28
CA ASN A 102 -2.12 -3.22 26.32
C ASN A 102 -2.77 -2.58 25.09
N HIS A 103 -1.98 -2.27 24.08
CA HIS A 103 -2.48 -1.91 22.76
C HIS A 103 -2.58 -3.16 21.91
N THR A 104 -3.79 -3.69 21.79
CA THR A 104 -4.15 -4.72 20.81
C THR A 104 -3.79 -4.26 19.39
N GLU A 105 -3.39 -5.17 18.52
CA GLU A 105 -3.00 -4.90 17.11
C GLU A 105 -4.05 -4.10 16.30
N SER A 106 -5.31 -4.05 16.72
CA SER A 106 -6.38 -3.25 16.12
C SER A 106 -6.16 -1.73 16.22
N SER A 107 -5.46 -1.26 17.27
CA SER A 107 -5.22 0.17 17.53
C SER A 107 -4.30 0.83 16.47
N PHE A 108 -3.41 0.07 15.81
CA PHE A 108 -2.50 0.64 14.80
C PHE A 108 -3.24 1.11 13.53
N TYR A 109 -4.26 0.36 13.12
CA TYR A 109 -5.04 0.71 11.91
C TYR A 109 -5.97 1.90 12.14
N ASP A 110 -6.44 2.10 13.38
CA ASP A 110 -7.33 3.22 13.73
C ASP A 110 -6.58 4.56 13.77
N CYS A 111 -5.30 4.57 14.16
CA CYS A 111 -4.49 5.79 14.23
C CYS A 111 -4.12 6.41 12.86
N VAL A 112 -4.07 5.60 11.80
CA VAL A 112 -3.65 6.06 10.46
C VAL A 112 -4.82 6.69 9.67
N LEU A 113 -6.04 6.64 10.18
CA LEU A 113 -7.27 6.92 9.42
C LEU A 113 -7.65 8.40 9.27
N TYR A 114 -6.99 9.33 9.97
CA TYR A 114 -7.41 10.75 9.99
C TYR A 114 -6.42 11.69 9.27
N GLU A 115 -6.16 11.42 8.00
CA GLU A 115 -6.03 12.54 7.06
C GLU A 115 -7.46 12.98 6.70
N THR A 116 -7.70 14.31 6.66
CA THR A 116 -8.98 14.95 6.34
C THR A 116 -9.90 14.09 5.48
N PRO A 117 -11.14 13.82 5.89
CA PRO A 117 -12.00 12.91 5.16
C PRO A 117 -12.02 13.34 3.69
N PRO A 118 -11.50 12.55 2.76
CA PRO A 118 -11.45 12.95 1.36
C PRO A 118 -12.87 13.25 0.93
N LYS A 119 -13.04 14.40 0.27
CA LYS A 119 -14.33 14.89 -0.21
C LYS A 119 -15.17 13.73 -0.74
N ARG A 120 -16.40 13.56 -0.29
CA ARG A 120 -17.27 12.40 -0.63
C ARG A 120 -17.43 12.18 -2.13
N LEU A 121 -17.51 13.28 -2.89
CA LEU A 121 -17.71 13.27 -4.34
C LEU A 121 -16.60 12.52 -5.12
N PRO A 122 -15.29 12.75 -4.88
CA PRO A 122 -14.24 11.99 -5.56
C PRO A 122 -14.26 10.50 -5.27
N ARG A 123 -14.62 10.09 -4.05
CA ARG A 123 -14.75 8.65 -3.70
C ARG A 123 -15.87 7.98 -4.46
N ILE A 124 -17.03 8.66 -4.58
CA ILE A 124 -18.18 8.16 -5.34
C ILE A 124 -17.78 8.04 -6.82
N ALA A 125 -17.16 9.08 -7.39
CA ALA A 125 -16.73 9.07 -8.77
C ALA A 125 -15.71 7.94 -9.05
N LYS A 126 -14.75 7.71 -8.14
CA LYS A 126 -13.84 6.56 -8.23
C LYS A 126 -14.60 5.24 -8.21
N ARG A 127 -15.56 5.07 -7.31
CA ARG A 127 -16.35 3.84 -7.23
C ARG A 127 -17.18 3.60 -8.47
N VAL A 128 -17.79 4.65 -9.04
CA VAL A 128 -18.52 4.58 -10.30
C VAL A 128 -17.59 4.14 -11.42
N MET A 129 -16.42 4.76 -11.54
CA MET A 129 -15.39 4.37 -12.53
C MET A 129 -14.96 2.90 -12.36
N ASP A 130 -14.72 2.45 -11.12
CA ASP A 130 -14.36 1.06 -10.82
C ASP A 130 -15.45 0.07 -11.27
N VAL A 131 -16.71 0.35 -10.93
CA VAL A 131 -17.84 -0.51 -11.29
C VAL A 131 -18.07 -0.52 -12.80
N VAL A 132 -18.21 0.65 -13.41
CA VAL A 132 -18.47 0.77 -14.85
C VAL A 132 -17.33 0.14 -15.66
N GLY A 133 -16.07 0.48 -15.32
CA GLY A 133 -14.90 -0.08 -16.00
C GLY A 133 -14.81 -1.60 -15.86
N SER A 134 -15.12 -2.15 -14.68
CA SER A 134 -15.10 -3.60 -14.46
C SER A 134 -16.22 -4.32 -15.21
N VAL A 135 -17.43 -3.75 -15.24
CA VAL A 135 -18.55 -4.32 -16.02
C VAL A 135 -18.21 -4.34 -17.50
N LEU A 136 -17.74 -3.21 -18.05
CA LEU A 136 -17.34 -3.12 -19.45
C LEU A 136 -16.21 -4.12 -19.79
N ALA A 137 -15.18 -4.21 -18.92
CA ALA A 137 -14.10 -5.18 -19.12
C ALA A 137 -14.59 -6.63 -19.11
N LEU A 138 -15.46 -7.01 -18.16
CA LEU A 138 -16.02 -8.36 -18.10
C LEU A 138 -16.90 -8.69 -19.30
N VAL A 139 -17.77 -7.76 -19.73
CA VAL A 139 -18.64 -7.96 -20.91
C VAL A 139 -17.79 -8.09 -22.16
N PHE A 140 -16.82 -7.21 -22.38
CA PHE A 140 -15.95 -7.24 -23.55
C PHE A 140 -15.06 -8.49 -23.58
N CYS A 141 -14.53 -8.89 -22.42
CA CYS A 141 -13.66 -10.06 -22.32
C CYS A 141 -14.44 -11.37 -22.14
N LEU A 142 -15.78 -11.38 -22.07
CA LEU A 142 -16.57 -12.58 -21.79
C LEU A 142 -16.24 -13.76 -22.72
N PRO A 143 -16.18 -13.60 -24.07
CA PRO A 143 -15.81 -14.70 -24.96
C PRO A 143 -14.42 -15.27 -24.65
N LEU A 144 -13.46 -14.39 -24.34
CA LEU A 144 -12.10 -14.78 -23.98
C LEU A 144 -12.07 -15.50 -22.63
N LEU A 145 -12.83 -15.03 -21.64
CA LEU A 145 -12.94 -15.69 -20.33
C LEU A 145 -13.46 -17.11 -20.45
N ILE A 146 -14.48 -17.33 -21.30
CA ILE A 146 -15.05 -18.66 -21.58
C ILE A 146 -14.00 -19.53 -22.29
N ALA A 147 -13.32 -19.03 -23.31
CA ALA A 147 -12.29 -19.76 -24.04
C ALA A 147 -11.14 -20.19 -23.11
N ILE A 148 -10.67 -19.29 -22.22
CA ILE A 148 -9.64 -19.59 -21.23
C ILE A 148 -10.14 -20.66 -20.24
N ALA A 149 -11.37 -20.54 -19.75
CA ALA A 149 -11.95 -21.50 -18.82
C ALA A 149 -12.01 -22.93 -19.43
N ILE A 150 -12.44 -23.04 -20.69
CA ILE A 150 -12.46 -24.31 -21.45
C ILE A 150 -11.03 -24.83 -21.60
N ALA A 151 -10.08 -23.99 -22.03
CA ALA A 151 -8.71 -24.41 -22.25
C ALA A 151 -8.04 -24.91 -20.94
N ILE A 152 -8.27 -24.27 -19.81
CA ILE A 152 -7.79 -24.73 -18.49
C ILE A 152 -8.41 -26.09 -18.16
N LYS A 153 -9.70 -26.27 -18.41
CA LYS A 153 -10.42 -27.51 -18.08
C LYS A 153 -9.96 -28.68 -18.91
N LEU A 154 -9.64 -28.45 -20.17
CA LEU A 154 -9.14 -29.46 -21.11
C LEU A 154 -7.67 -29.85 -20.86
N THR A 155 -6.85 -28.91 -20.38
CA THR A 155 -5.40 -29.12 -20.21
C THR A 155 -4.99 -29.57 -18.81
N SER A 156 -5.85 -29.41 -17.79
CA SER A 156 -5.48 -29.78 -16.43
C SER A 156 -6.70 -30.09 -15.55
N LYS A 157 -6.58 -31.13 -14.70
CA LYS A 157 -7.63 -31.51 -13.73
C LYS A 157 -7.79 -30.49 -12.62
N GLY A 158 -9.05 -30.16 -12.23
CA GLY A 158 -9.38 -29.31 -11.09
C GLY A 158 -10.20 -28.05 -11.42
N PRO A 159 -10.35 -27.10 -10.49
CA PRO A 159 -11.15 -25.89 -10.70
C PRO A 159 -10.50 -24.92 -11.70
N VAL A 160 -11.31 -24.16 -12.43
CA VAL A 160 -10.85 -23.16 -13.40
C VAL A 160 -10.24 -21.95 -12.71
N LEU A 161 -10.89 -21.52 -11.62
CA LEU A 161 -10.44 -20.39 -10.80
C LEU A 161 -9.56 -20.87 -9.66
N PHE A 162 -8.54 -20.09 -9.37
CA PHE A 162 -7.70 -20.21 -8.20
C PHE A 162 -8.05 -19.05 -7.25
N CYS A 163 -8.31 -19.41 -6.00
CA CYS A 163 -8.63 -18.49 -4.92
C CYS A 163 -7.44 -18.42 -3.96
N GLN A 164 -6.95 -17.22 -3.68
CA GLN A 164 -5.88 -16.99 -2.71
C GLN A 164 -6.28 -15.90 -1.72
N GLN A 165 -6.10 -16.14 -0.43
CA GLN A 165 -6.29 -15.09 0.56
C GLN A 165 -5.25 -13.97 0.37
N ARG A 166 -5.73 -12.74 0.31
CA ARG A 166 -4.94 -11.51 0.24
C ARG A 166 -5.40 -10.52 1.30
N VAL A 167 -4.52 -9.57 1.60
CA VAL A 167 -4.81 -8.50 2.54
C VAL A 167 -5.21 -7.25 1.76
N GLY A 168 -6.40 -6.76 2.05
CA GLY A 168 -6.99 -5.55 1.46
C GLY A 168 -6.85 -4.34 2.36
N GLN A 169 -7.66 -3.32 2.07
CA GLN A 169 -7.68 -2.08 2.85
C GLN A 169 -8.05 -2.36 4.31
N TYR A 170 -7.42 -1.66 5.24
CA TYR A 170 -7.58 -1.81 6.69
C TYR A 170 -7.25 -3.22 7.21
N GLY A 171 -6.35 -3.94 6.53
CA GLY A 171 -5.95 -5.28 6.94
C GLY A 171 -7.01 -6.37 6.71
N ARG A 172 -8.16 -6.06 6.09
CA ARG A 172 -9.23 -7.03 5.85
C ARG A 172 -8.78 -8.09 4.85
N ARG A 173 -8.98 -9.35 5.20
CA ARG A 173 -8.67 -10.46 4.28
C ARG A 173 -9.81 -10.65 3.30
N PHE A 174 -9.48 -10.93 2.04
CA PHE A 174 -10.44 -11.25 0.99
C PHE A 174 -9.93 -12.35 0.06
N ASN A 175 -10.83 -12.97 -0.69
CA ASN A 175 -10.52 -14.01 -1.65
C ASN A 175 -10.15 -13.39 -3.00
N PHE A 176 -8.87 -13.39 -3.31
CA PHE A 176 -8.33 -12.89 -4.57
C PHE A 176 -8.50 -13.93 -5.67
N LEU A 177 -9.21 -13.56 -6.73
CA LEU A 177 -9.58 -14.44 -7.83
C LEU A 177 -8.60 -14.33 -9.00
N LYS A 178 -8.16 -15.47 -9.53
CA LYS A 178 -7.42 -15.54 -10.79
C LYS A 178 -7.68 -16.86 -11.51
N PHE A 179 -7.40 -16.94 -12.79
CA PHE A 179 -7.38 -18.21 -13.47
C PHE A 179 -6.24 -19.09 -12.97
N ARG A 180 -6.49 -20.38 -12.88
CA ARG A 180 -5.48 -21.34 -12.48
C ARG A 180 -4.39 -21.45 -13.55
N SER A 181 -3.18 -21.07 -13.19
CA SER A 181 -1.98 -21.15 -14.01
C SER A 181 -0.95 -22.16 -13.50
N MET A 182 -1.23 -22.79 -12.35
CA MET A 182 -0.34 -23.77 -11.69
C MET A 182 -1.07 -25.07 -11.41
N CYS A 183 -0.29 -26.16 -11.25
CA CYS A 183 -0.78 -27.48 -10.84
C CYS A 183 -1.37 -27.43 -9.42
N ILE A 184 -2.25 -28.40 -9.09
CA ILE A 184 -2.83 -28.54 -7.76
C ILE A 184 -1.78 -29.14 -6.80
N ASN A 185 -1.87 -28.84 -5.51
CA ASN A 185 -0.98 -29.32 -4.43
C ASN A 185 0.45 -28.78 -4.48
N ASN A 186 0.59 -27.50 -4.78
CA ASN A 186 1.88 -26.84 -4.78
C ASN A 186 2.29 -26.37 -3.38
N ASP A 187 3.55 -26.63 -3.04
CA ASP A 187 4.16 -26.11 -1.83
C ASP A 187 4.31 -24.58 -1.91
N ALA A 188 3.77 -23.88 -0.94
CA ALA A 188 3.87 -22.42 -0.82
C ALA A 188 5.21 -21.97 -0.19
N THR A 189 6.02 -22.89 0.35
CA THR A 189 7.28 -22.57 1.05
C THR A 189 8.26 -21.86 0.13
N ILE A 190 8.45 -22.35 -1.10
CA ILE A 190 9.34 -21.73 -2.09
C ILE A 190 8.99 -20.25 -2.33
N HIS A 191 7.70 -19.97 -2.46
CA HIS A 191 7.25 -18.58 -2.66
C HIS A 191 7.40 -17.74 -1.38
N ARG A 192 7.16 -18.32 -0.20
CA ARG A 192 7.32 -17.63 1.08
C ARG A 192 8.77 -17.24 1.32
N GLU A 193 9.72 -18.14 1.09
CA GLU A 193 11.16 -17.88 1.23
C GLU A 193 11.63 -16.82 0.22
N PHE A 194 11.17 -16.90 -1.01
CA PHE A 194 11.47 -15.90 -2.03
C PHE A 194 10.99 -14.50 -1.61
N VAL A 195 9.75 -14.36 -1.12
CA VAL A 195 9.20 -13.08 -0.68
C VAL A 195 9.95 -12.55 0.55
N LYS A 196 10.28 -13.41 1.51
CA LYS A 196 11.09 -13.03 2.69
C LYS A 196 12.45 -12.48 2.27
N SER A 197 13.16 -13.16 1.37
CA SER A 197 14.47 -12.71 0.87
C SER A 197 14.35 -11.40 0.09
N PHE A 198 13.30 -11.24 -0.72
CA PHE A 198 13.05 -10.03 -1.49
C PHE A 198 12.82 -8.80 -0.59
N ILE A 199 12.03 -8.94 0.48
CA ILE A 199 11.79 -7.86 1.45
C ILE A 199 13.06 -7.59 2.30
N ALA A 200 13.79 -8.62 2.70
CA ALA A 200 15.01 -8.48 3.48
C ALA A 200 16.15 -7.81 2.68
N ASN A 201 16.29 -8.12 1.39
CA ASN A 201 17.31 -7.55 0.50
C ASN A 201 17.06 -6.08 0.13
N ALA A 202 15.86 -5.55 0.38
CA ALA A 202 15.59 -4.11 0.30
C ALA A 202 16.48 -3.28 1.24
N ASN A 203 17.08 -3.91 2.26
CA ASN A 203 17.91 -3.30 3.29
C ASN A 203 19.41 -3.22 2.98
N GLY A 204 19.86 -3.44 1.74
CA GLY A 204 21.28 -3.25 1.36
C GLY A 204 22.05 -4.52 1.03
N GLY A 205 21.42 -5.66 0.90
CA GLY A 205 22.04 -6.89 0.39
C GLY A 205 22.18 -6.84 -1.14
N THR A 206 23.31 -7.34 -1.62
CA THR A 206 23.75 -7.50 -3.01
C THR A 206 22.61 -7.80 -3.97
N GLN A 207 22.60 -7.09 -5.10
CA GLN A 207 21.74 -7.34 -6.24
C GLN A 207 21.83 -8.82 -6.66
N THR A 208 20.79 -9.58 -6.39
CA THR A 208 20.62 -10.89 -7.04
C THR A 208 19.97 -10.66 -8.39
N SER A 209 20.81 -10.76 -9.41
CA SER A 209 20.51 -11.21 -10.78
C SER A 209 19.31 -10.61 -11.51
N GLU A 210 19.64 -9.72 -12.44
CA GLU A 210 19.02 -9.57 -13.76
C GLU A 210 17.52 -9.93 -13.92
N GLY A 211 16.67 -8.91 -13.95
CA GLY A 211 15.48 -8.93 -14.81
C GLY A 211 14.26 -9.71 -14.33
N HIS A 212 14.22 -10.23 -13.11
CA HIS A 212 13.09 -11.05 -12.64
C HIS A 212 12.04 -10.22 -11.91
N SER A 213 10.77 -10.46 -12.25
CA SER A 213 9.64 -9.85 -11.54
C SER A 213 9.69 -10.20 -10.05
N PRO A 214 9.54 -9.23 -9.14
CA PRO A 214 9.63 -9.47 -7.69
C PRO A 214 8.60 -10.47 -7.15
N TYR A 215 7.64 -10.86 -7.95
CA TYR A 215 6.56 -11.78 -7.58
C TYR A 215 6.46 -13.02 -8.48
N LYS A 216 7.41 -13.23 -9.41
CA LYS A 216 7.42 -14.39 -10.31
C LYS A 216 8.78 -15.07 -10.25
N ILE A 217 8.78 -16.35 -9.90
CA ILE A 217 9.98 -17.20 -9.96
C ILE A 217 10.19 -17.59 -11.42
N ALA A 218 11.40 -17.38 -11.94
CA ALA A 218 11.75 -17.80 -13.28
C ALA A 218 11.75 -19.34 -13.38
N ALA A 219 11.21 -19.87 -14.45
CA ALA A 219 11.12 -21.32 -14.71
C ALA A 219 10.50 -22.13 -13.56
N ASP A 220 9.40 -21.63 -12.97
CA ASP A 220 8.67 -22.34 -11.93
C ASP A 220 8.04 -23.63 -12.48
N PRO A 221 8.50 -24.84 -12.05
CA PRO A 221 8.05 -26.13 -12.58
C PRO A 221 6.57 -26.42 -12.28
N ARG A 222 5.96 -25.65 -11.40
CA ARG A 222 4.55 -25.78 -11.02
C ARG A 222 3.59 -25.17 -12.04
N VAL A 223 4.09 -24.37 -12.99
CA VAL A 223 3.28 -23.68 -13.98
C VAL A 223 2.86 -24.64 -15.08
N THR A 224 1.56 -24.69 -15.39
CA THR A 224 1.04 -25.51 -16.50
C THR A 224 1.42 -24.90 -17.86
N PRO A 225 1.46 -25.69 -18.97
CA PRO A 225 1.76 -25.15 -20.30
C PRO A 225 0.88 -23.95 -20.68
N ILE A 226 -0.44 -24.06 -20.46
CA ILE A 226 -1.36 -22.94 -20.67
C ILE A 226 -1.12 -21.81 -19.64
N GLY A 227 -0.71 -22.15 -18.42
CA GLY A 227 -0.38 -21.20 -17.38
C GLY A 227 0.78 -20.28 -17.77
N HIS A 228 1.79 -20.75 -18.49
CA HIS A 228 2.86 -19.92 -19.02
C HIS A 228 2.32 -18.83 -19.95
N PHE A 229 1.43 -19.20 -20.88
CA PHE A 229 0.79 -18.24 -21.76
C PHE A 229 -0.05 -17.22 -20.99
N LEU A 230 -0.90 -17.68 -20.07
CA LEU A 230 -1.77 -16.83 -19.26
C LEU A 230 -0.95 -15.84 -18.41
N ARG A 231 0.12 -16.30 -17.76
CA ARG A 231 1.00 -15.45 -16.94
C ARG A 231 1.81 -14.46 -17.77
N LYS A 232 2.26 -14.85 -18.97
CA LYS A 232 2.99 -13.97 -19.89
C LYS A 232 2.09 -12.83 -20.39
N THR A 233 0.82 -13.13 -20.67
CA THR A 233 -0.16 -12.16 -21.16
C THR A 233 -0.95 -11.48 -20.06
N SER A 234 -0.74 -11.86 -18.79
CA SER A 234 -1.51 -11.40 -17.61
C SER A 234 -3.03 -11.67 -17.72
N LEU A 235 -3.44 -12.58 -18.58
CA LEU A 235 -4.84 -12.99 -18.73
C LEU A 235 -5.35 -13.80 -17.54
N ASP A 236 -4.44 -14.37 -16.75
CA ASP A 236 -4.78 -15.02 -15.48
C ASP A 236 -5.38 -14.06 -14.46
N GLU A 237 -5.17 -12.76 -14.60
CA GLU A 237 -5.66 -11.74 -13.67
C GLU A 237 -7.06 -11.19 -14.02
N LEU A 238 -7.65 -11.53 -15.18
CA LEU A 238 -8.97 -11.05 -15.58
C LEU A 238 -10.10 -11.32 -14.56
N PRO A 239 -10.14 -12.45 -13.82
CA PRO A 239 -11.17 -12.66 -12.80
C PRO A 239 -11.15 -11.64 -11.66
N GLN A 240 -10.08 -10.85 -11.46
CA GLN A 240 -10.01 -9.80 -10.45
C GLN A 240 -11.01 -8.67 -10.68
N PHE A 241 -11.52 -8.47 -11.90
CA PHE A 241 -12.62 -7.53 -12.12
C PHE A 241 -13.87 -7.89 -11.29
N LEU A 242 -14.09 -9.16 -10.94
CA LEU A 242 -15.12 -9.57 -9.99
C LEU A 242 -14.80 -9.06 -8.57
N ASN A 243 -13.53 -9.10 -8.12
CA ASN A 243 -13.13 -8.53 -6.84
C ASN A 243 -13.38 -7.01 -6.79
N VAL A 244 -13.18 -6.31 -7.93
CA VAL A 244 -13.52 -4.88 -8.01
C VAL A 244 -15.02 -4.66 -7.87
N LEU A 245 -15.85 -5.46 -8.55
CA LEU A 245 -17.32 -5.36 -8.43
C LEU A 245 -17.80 -5.67 -7.03
N MET A 246 -17.24 -6.68 -6.35
CA MET A 246 -17.53 -6.99 -4.95
C MET A 246 -17.09 -5.88 -3.97
N GLY A 247 -16.15 -5.02 -4.40
CA GLY A 247 -15.68 -3.90 -3.60
C GLY A 247 -14.44 -4.20 -2.76
N ASP A 248 -13.85 -5.39 -2.88
CA ASP A 248 -12.60 -5.76 -2.23
C ASP A 248 -11.41 -5.03 -2.83
N MET A 249 -11.49 -4.74 -4.14
CA MET A 249 -10.46 -4.08 -4.92
C MET A 249 -11.00 -2.86 -5.67
N SER A 250 -10.08 -2.12 -6.28
CA SER A 250 -10.28 -1.05 -7.25
C SER A 250 -9.59 -1.41 -8.57
N LEU A 251 -9.91 -0.73 -9.66
CA LEU A 251 -9.15 -0.86 -10.90
C LEU A 251 -7.70 -0.41 -10.71
N VAL A 252 -7.49 0.71 -10.00
CA VAL A 252 -6.17 1.28 -9.75
C VAL A 252 -5.92 1.39 -8.24
N GLY A 253 -4.78 0.86 -7.80
CA GLY A 253 -4.35 0.88 -6.41
C GLY A 253 -3.11 0.02 -6.16
N PRO A 254 -2.60 -0.05 -4.94
CA PRO A 254 -1.52 -0.94 -4.54
C PRO A 254 -1.86 -2.41 -4.82
N ARG A 255 -0.86 -3.22 -5.20
CA ARG A 255 -1.06 -4.67 -5.32
C ARG A 255 -1.38 -5.27 -3.96
N PRO A 256 -2.44 -6.12 -3.81
CA PRO A 256 -2.76 -6.74 -2.53
C PRO A 256 -1.69 -7.78 -2.15
N PRO A 257 -1.07 -7.65 -0.95
CA PRO A 257 -0.08 -8.61 -0.47
C PRO A 257 -0.73 -9.91 0.02
N VAL A 258 0.06 -10.98 0.10
CA VAL A 258 -0.32 -12.20 0.81
C VAL A 258 -0.13 -12.03 2.32
N PRO A 259 -0.87 -12.74 3.20
CA PRO A 259 -0.75 -12.59 4.64
C PRO A 259 0.68 -12.72 5.17
N TYR A 260 1.43 -13.74 4.74
CA TYR A 260 2.82 -13.94 5.17
C TYR A 260 3.82 -12.87 4.66
N GLU A 261 3.47 -12.10 3.63
CA GLU A 261 4.22 -10.93 3.19
C GLU A 261 4.06 -9.79 4.19
N VAL A 262 2.82 -9.57 4.68
CA VAL A 262 2.52 -8.55 5.69
C VAL A 262 3.22 -8.83 7.04
N GLU A 263 3.45 -10.10 7.38
CA GLU A 263 4.24 -10.49 8.55
C GLU A 263 5.69 -9.96 8.49
N CYS A 264 6.23 -9.80 7.28
CA CYS A 264 7.58 -9.28 7.04
C CYS A 264 7.63 -7.75 6.91
N TYR A 265 6.48 -7.06 6.97
CA TYR A 265 6.41 -5.63 6.78
C TYR A 265 6.93 -4.85 7.99
N ARG A 266 7.72 -3.81 7.73
CA ARG A 266 8.00 -2.76 8.70
C ARG A 266 6.74 -1.91 8.93
N VAL A 267 6.74 -1.12 9.99
CA VAL A 267 5.61 -0.26 10.37
C VAL A 267 5.16 0.62 9.19
N TRP A 268 6.08 1.32 8.53
CA TRP A 268 5.75 2.21 7.42
C TRP A 268 5.28 1.48 6.14
N HIS A 269 5.69 0.21 5.94
CA HIS A 269 5.15 -0.60 4.85
C HIS A 269 3.66 -0.86 5.01
N ARG A 270 3.19 -0.99 6.26
CA ARG A 270 1.77 -1.26 6.57
C ARG A 270 0.86 -0.09 6.21
N THR A 271 1.39 1.15 6.14
CA THR A 271 0.63 2.35 5.77
C THR A 271 -0.03 2.20 4.38
N ARG A 272 0.60 1.47 3.43
CA ARG A 272 0.00 1.20 2.12
C ARG A 272 -1.33 0.44 2.19
N LEU A 273 -1.53 -0.39 3.24
CA LEU A 273 -2.75 -1.18 3.44
C LEU A 273 -3.92 -0.34 3.94
N VAL A 274 -3.64 0.83 4.49
CA VAL A 274 -4.65 1.74 5.04
C VAL A 274 -5.01 2.82 4.03
N ALA A 275 -4.01 3.35 3.35
CA ALA A 275 -4.12 4.55 2.53
C ALA A 275 -5.15 4.41 1.39
N THR A 276 -5.18 3.25 0.69
CA THR A 276 -6.08 3.04 -0.45
C THR A 276 -6.52 1.57 -0.58
N LYS A 277 -7.63 1.34 -1.31
CA LYS A 277 -7.99 -0.01 -1.73
C LYS A 277 -6.94 -0.61 -2.66
N PRO A 278 -6.66 -1.92 -2.57
CA PRO A 278 -5.78 -2.59 -3.52
C PRO A 278 -6.35 -2.54 -4.93
N GLY A 279 -5.47 -2.50 -5.94
CA GLY A 279 -5.83 -2.39 -7.34
C GLY A 279 -5.40 -3.57 -8.20
N ILE A 280 -6.03 -3.70 -9.37
CA ILE A 280 -5.59 -4.61 -10.45
C ILE A 280 -4.28 -4.07 -11.04
N THR A 281 -4.22 -2.76 -11.28
CA THR A 281 -3.01 -2.04 -11.71
C THR A 281 -2.65 -0.95 -10.73
N GLY A 282 -1.43 -0.42 -10.79
CA GLY A 282 -0.95 0.60 -9.88
C GLY A 282 0.29 1.32 -10.39
N LEU A 283 0.69 2.38 -9.71
CA LEU A 283 1.79 3.25 -10.13
C LEU A 283 3.09 2.48 -10.36
N TRP A 284 3.53 1.65 -9.41
CA TRP A 284 4.75 0.87 -9.55
C TRP A 284 4.63 -0.23 -10.63
N GLN A 285 3.42 -0.82 -10.80
CA GLN A 285 3.17 -1.84 -11.80
C GLN A 285 3.31 -1.31 -13.23
N VAL A 286 2.97 -0.05 -13.44
CA VAL A 286 3.08 0.64 -14.74
C VAL A 286 4.48 1.23 -14.93
N ALA A 287 5.03 1.92 -13.93
CA ALA A 287 6.27 2.70 -14.05
C ALA A 287 7.54 1.87 -13.81
N GLY A 288 7.53 0.92 -12.87
CA GLY A 288 8.77 0.30 -12.38
C GLY A 288 8.90 -1.20 -12.65
N ARG A 289 7.80 -1.94 -12.66
CA ARG A 289 7.73 -3.41 -12.83
C ARG A 289 8.80 -4.19 -12.06
N SER A 290 9.57 -5.05 -12.75
CA SER A 290 10.52 -5.99 -12.15
C SER A 290 11.83 -5.38 -11.66
N ARG A 291 12.08 -4.11 -11.93
CA ARG A 291 13.36 -3.44 -11.59
C ARG A 291 13.33 -2.65 -10.30
N VAL A 292 12.20 -2.62 -9.61
CA VAL A 292 12.00 -1.78 -8.43
C VAL A 292 12.24 -2.58 -7.17
N LYS A 293 13.03 -2.04 -6.23
CA LYS A 293 13.21 -2.60 -4.90
C LYS A 293 11.87 -2.53 -4.13
N PHE A 294 11.72 -3.41 -3.14
CA PHE A 294 10.47 -3.48 -2.36
C PHE A 294 10.12 -2.14 -1.69
N ASP A 295 11.08 -1.48 -1.06
CA ASP A 295 10.88 -0.19 -0.41
C ASP A 295 10.44 0.90 -1.41
N ASP A 296 11.01 0.91 -2.62
CA ASP A 296 10.60 1.87 -3.67
C ASP A 296 9.20 1.59 -4.20
N MET A 297 8.78 0.30 -4.28
CA MET A 297 7.40 -0.05 -4.60
C MET A 297 6.43 0.51 -3.55
N VAL A 298 6.74 0.34 -2.26
CA VAL A 298 5.92 0.90 -1.18
C VAL A 298 5.88 2.43 -1.25
N ARG A 299 7.02 3.09 -1.52
CA ARG A 299 7.04 4.56 -1.73
C ARG A 299 6.17 5.01 -2.90
N MET A 300 6.18 4.26 -4.01
CA MET A 300 5.30 4.56 -5.14
C MET A 300 3.83 4.37 -4.79
N ASP A 301 3.48 3.35 -4.00
CA ASP A 301 2.11 3.14 -3.52
C ASP A 301 1.66 4.27 -2.59
N LEU A 302 2.53 4.72 -1.68
CA LEU A 302 2.24 5.86 -0.81
C LEU A 302 2.12 7.17 -1.60
N ARG A 303 3.01 7.39 -2.60
CA ARG A 303 2.90 8.54 -3.51
C ARG A 303 1.58 8.52 -4.27
N TYR A 304 1.15 7.36 -4.77
CA TYR A 304 -0.15 7.23 -5.41
C TYR A 304 -1.27 7.66 -4.45
N ALA A 305 -1.23 7.18 -3.19
CA ALA A 305 -2.25 7.50 -2.19
C ALA A 305 -2.32 9.01 -1.88
N THR A 306 -1.17 9.67 -1.73
CA THR A 306 -1.08 11.11 -1.40
C THR A 306 -1.39 12.04 -2.58
N SER A 307 -1.05 11.61 -3.81
CA SER A 307 -1.29 12.40 -5.03
C SER A 307 -2.49 11.93 -5.86
N TRP A 308 -3.36 11.11 -5.26
CA TRP A 308 -4.47 10.51 -5.96
C TRP A 308 -5.40 11.54 -6.62
N SER A 309 -5.75 11.26 -7.86
CA SER A 309 -6.80 11.95 -8.62
C SER A 309 -7.44 11.00 -9.62
N LEU A 310 -8.68 11.27 -10.04
CA LEU A 310 -9.33 10.49 -11.10
C LEU A 310 -8.54 10.50 -12.40
N TRP A 311 -7.90 11.63 -12.72
CA TRP A 311 -7.05 11.75 -13.89
C TRP A 311 -5.83 10.85 -13.83
N LEU A 312 -5.23 10.72 -12.64
CA LEU A 312 -4.11 9.78 -12.42
C LEU A 312 -4.57 8.34 -12.66
N ASP A 313 -5.75 7.96 -12.18
CA ASP A 313 -6.30 6.63 -12.42
C ASP A 313 -6.52 6.36 -13.91
N ILE A 314 -7.13 7.30 -14.63
CA ILE A 314 -7.34 7.19 -16.09
C ILE A 314 -6.00 7.03 -16.80
N LYS A 315 -5.00 7.85 -16.44
CA LYS A 315 -3.65 7.77 -17.02
C LYS A 315 -3.01 6.40 -16.80
N LEU A 316 -3.09 5.86 -15.59
CA LEU A 316 -2.54 4.54 -15.27
C LEU A 316 -3.28 3.42 -16.00
N LEU A 317 -4.61 3.50 -16.12
CA LEU A 317 -5.41 2.55 -16.90
C LEU A 317 -5.01 2.55 -18.38
N LEU A 318 -4.82 3.72 -18.99
CA LEU A 318 -4.38 3.83 -20.39
C LEU A 318 -2.94 3.33 -20.60
N GLN A 319 -2.07 3.46 -19.62
CA GLN A 319 -0.68 2.97 -19.69
C GLN A 319 -0.56 1.46 -19.44
N THR A 320 -1.53 0.86 -18.75
CA THR A 320 -1.49 -0.56 -18.35
C THR A 320 -1.37 -1.52 -19.54
N PRO A 321 -2.12 -1.39 -20.66
CA PRO A 321 -1.94 -2.27 -21.82
C PRO A 321 -0.52 -2.22 -22.38
N GLY A 322 0.04 -1.03 -22.59
CA GLY A 322 1.43 -0.87 -23.05
C GLY A 322 2.42 -1.52 -22.10
N ALA A 323 2.19 -1.38 -20.82
CA ALA A 323 2.98 -2.04 -19.80
C ALA A 323 2.84 -3.58 -19.84
N VAL A 324 1.68 -4.16 -20.12
CA VAL A 324 1.47 -5.60 -20.27
C VAL A 324 2.13 -6.13 -21.55
N PHE A 325 1.95 -5.45 -22.68
CA PHE A 325 2.48 -5.90 -23.98
C PHE A 325 3.99 -5.71 -24.16
N SER A 326 4.61 -4.74 -23.49
CA SER A 326 6.07 -4.52 -23.60
C SER A 326 6.91 -5.69 -23.07
N GLY A 327 6.30 -6.65 -22.38
CA GLY A 327 6.95 -7.90 -21.94
C GLY A 327 8.08 -7.73 -20.92
N ASN A 328 8.51 -6.49 -20.66
CA ASN A 328 9.59 -6.19 -19.74
C ASN A 328 9.16 -6.45 -18.28
N GLY A 329 9.39 -7.67 -17.79
CA GLY A 329 9.02 -8.11 -16.45
C GLY A 329 7.93 -9.19 -16.38
N ALA A 330 7.49 -9.73 -17.50
CA ALA A 330 6.55 -10.86 -17.53
C ALA A 330 7.24 -12.23 -17.65
N ARG A 331 8.58 -12.26 -17.75
CA ARG A 331 9.37 -13.51 -17.80
C ARG A 331 9.65 -14.04 -16.41
#